data_1948e4ad98e403e0e65c167dc6474b13
#
_entry.id   1948e4ad98e403e0e65c167dc6474b13
#
_cell.length_a   1.000
_cell.length_b   1.000
_cell.length_c   1.000
_cell.angle_alpha   90.00
_cell.angle_beta   90.00
_cell.angle_gamma   90.00
#
_symmetry.space_group_name_H-M   'P 1'
#
loop_
_entity.id
_entity.type
_entity.pdbx_description
1 polymer ?
#
loop_
_entity_poly.entity_id
_entity_poly.type
_entity_poly.pdbx_seq_one_letter_code
_entity_poly.pdbx_strand_id
1 'polypeptide(L)'
;MSLHPVVCLDRSRRGPGDFPLLSMSAVAMRRGVSALLGVAGTLALAAPAWAQARQEAASAAHPTWMAAAGNWQVLEGGPGVARVKQRTTGVYAGSEHALGAGLRLGGVLGLTRSTARFDDLYAKGHVNSYSLALYGARTVAAGAGDFNAVAGAAYTWHDMDTRRHFHWAGTSQTLTADTHGSTFQAFGELGYRWRASARVQIEPFAALAWRDVRTRAFVESGGWAAISAGPSRLTQTTTTLGVRGEAGYMLGPA
;
A
#
# COMPACT_ATOMS: atom_id res chain seq x y z
N MET A 1 11.86 23.33 1.02
CA MET A 1 12.23 21.94 0.70
C MET A 1 12.19 21.17 2.01
N SER A 2 11.04 20.52 2.30
CA SER A 2 10.85 19.76 3.55
C SER A 2 11.32 18.33 3.35
N LEU A 3 12.37 17.93 4.07
CA LEU A 3 12.81 16.55 4.18
C LEU A 3 12.09 15.91 5.37
N HIS A 4 11.20 14.97 5.14
CA HIS A 4 10.55 14.18 6.18
C HIS A 4 11.21 12.81 6.33
N PRO A 5 12.04 12.55 7.32
CA PRO A 5 12.44 11.20 7.65
C PRO A 5 11.29 10.51 8.40
N VAL A 6 10.62 9.57 7.73
CA VAL A 6 9.69 8.64 8.39
C VAL A 6 10.50 7.44 8.85
N VAL A 7 10.72 7.32 10.16
CA VAL A 7 11.26 6.08 10.74
C VAL A 7 10.08 5.18 11.08
N CYS A 8 9.77 4.21 10.23
CA CYS A 8 8.78 3.16 10.51
C CYS A 8 9.46 2.01 11.27
N LEU A 9 9.04 1.78 12.50
CA LEU A 9 9.32 0.55 13.24
C LEU A 9 8.11 -0.38 13.11
N ASP A 10 8.22 -1.37 12.23
CA ASP A 10 7.20 -2.42 12.09
C ASP A 10 7.44 -3.51 13.16
N ARG A 11 6.47 -3.71 14.03
CA ARG A 11 6.47 -4.74 15.06
C ARG A 11 5.34 -5.71 14.81
N SER A 12 5.55 -6.71 13.93
CA SER A 12 4.67 -7.88 13.86
C SER A 12 5.02 -8.86 14.98
N ARG A 13 3.99 -9.49 15.57
CA ARG A 13 4.15 -10.46 16.67
C ARG A 13 5.05 -11.63 16.27
N ARG A 14 6.07 -11.89 17.07
CA ARG A 14 6.97 -13.05 16.95
C ARG A 14 6.56 -14.16 17.90
N GLY A 15 6.57 -15.40 17.37
CA GLY A 15 6.76 -16.61 18.17
C GLY A 15 8.27 -16.79 18.46
N PRO A 16 8.67 -17.59 19.45
CA PRO A 16 10.07 -17.71 19.85
C PRO A 16 10.86 -18.47 18.77
N GLY A 17 11.77 -17.79 18.07
CA GLY A 17 12.75 -18.46 17.22
C GLY A 17 13.14 -17.83 15.89
N ASP A 18 12.65 -16.65 15.49
CA ASP A 18 12.93 -16.15 14.13
C ASP A 18 13.63 -14.78 14.04
N PHE A 19 14.58 -14.75 13.14
CA PHE A 19 15.42 -13.63 12.70
C PHE A 19 14.65 -12.56 11.91
N PRO A 20 15.23 -11.34 11.63
CA PRO A 20 14.48 -10.11 11.39
C PRO A 20 13.77 -10.08 10.05
N LEU A 21 12.60 -9.58 10.13
CA LEU A 21 11.53 -9.36 9.22
C LEU A 21 11.89 -8.71 7.90
N LEU A 22 11.86 -9.49 6.89
CA LEU A 22 11.36 -9.12 5.60
C LEU A 22 10.26 -10.11 5.24
N SER A 23 9.03 -9.60 5.31
CA SER A 23 7.86 -10.11 4.63
C SER A 23 7.20 -11.41 5.06
N MET A 24 6.02 -11.30 5.54
CA MET A 24 5.00 -12.35 5.54
C MET A 24 4.54 -12.78 4.12
N SER A 25 5.21 -12.34 3.06
CA SER A 25 5.02 -12.86 1.70
C SER A 25 5.64 -14.23 1.47
N ALA A 26 6.53 -14.68 2.35
CA ALA A 26 7.27 -15.94 2.17
C ALA A 26 6.46 -17.21 2.48
N VAL A 27 5.37 -17.15 3.22
CA VAL A 27 4.57 -18.33 3.60
C VAL A 27 3.68 -18.83 2.46
N ALA A 28 3.32 -17.96 1.51
CA ALA A 28 2.45 -18.32 0.38
C ALA A 28 3.19 -18.95 -0.81
N MET A 29 4.52 -18.99 -0.81
CA MET A 29 5.33 -19.39 -1.97
C MET A 29 5.74 -20.86 -2.03
N ARG A 30 5.22 -21.74 -1.20
CA ARG A 30 5.66 -23.15 -1.17
C ARG A 30 5.17 -24.05 -2.31
N ARG A 31 4.32 -23.59 -3.22
CA ARG A 31 3.95 -24.33 -4.46
C ARG A 31 3.75 -23.33 -5.58
N GLY A 32 4.27 -23.57 -6.74
CA GLY A 32 4.37 -22.67 -7.91
C GLY A 32 3.12 -21.89 -8.37
N VAL A 33 1.97 -22.10 -7.76
CA VAL A 33 0.71 -21.36 -7.95
C VAL A 33 0.68 -20.05 -7.14
N SER A 34 1.47 -19.96 -6.07
CA SER A 34 1.46 -18.84 -5.13
C SER A 34 2.15 -17.57 -5.65
N ALA A 35 2.96 -17.66 -6.69
CA ALA A 35 3.67 -16.50 -7.25
C ALA A 35 2.72 -15.44 -7.85
N LEU A 36 1.61 -15.86 -8.45
CA LEU A 36 0.59 -14.96 -9.00
C LEU A 36 -0.28 -14.31 -7.91
N LEU A 37 -0.50 -15.01 -6.80
CA LEU A 37 -1.20 -14.48 -5.64
C LEU A 37 -0.36 -13.45 -4.85
N GLY A 38 0.98 -13.54 -4.96
CA GLY A 38 1.91 -12.58 -4.34
C GLY A 38 1.77 -11.16 -4.88
N VAL A 39 1.33 -10.97 -6.13
CA VAL A 39 1.14 -9.63 -6.71
C VAL A 39 0.00 -8.88 -6.03
N ALA A 40 -1.11 -9.54 -5.73
CA ALA A 40 -2.21 -8.91 -4.99
C ALA A 40 -1.85 -8.63 -3.52
N GLY A 41 -1.02 -9.50 -2.92
CA GLY A 41 -0.55 -9.35 -1.53
C GLY A 41 0.47 -8.21 -1.36
N THR A 42 1.37 -7.99 -2.31
CA THR A 42 2.38 -6.92 -2.24
C THR A 42 1.82 -5.54 -2.54
N LEU A 43 0.73 -5.42 -3.28
CA LEU A 43 -0.02 -4.16 -3.44
C LEU A 43 -0.56 -3.62 -2.11
N ALA A 44 -0.65 -4.47 -1.10
CA ALA A 44 -1.23 -4.17 0.20
C ALA A 44 -0.24 -3.65 1.26
N LEU A 45 1.08 -3.68 1.03
CA LEU A 45 2.08 -3.41 2.07
C LEU A 45 2.46 -1.93 2.26
N ALA A 46 2.18 -1.06 1.31
CA ALA A 46 2.34 0.38 1.54
C ALA A 46 1.15 0.92 2.35
N ALA A 47 1.39 1.80 3.32
CA ALA A 47 0.35 2.73 3.75
C ALA A 47 -0.31 3.26 2.49
N PRO A 48 -1.65 3.29 2.40
CA PRO A 48 -2.28 3.60 1.13
C PRO A 48 -1.66 4.90 0.61
N ALA A 49 -1.13 4.86 -0.62
CA ALA A 49 -0.40 6.00 -1.20
C ALA A 49 -1.22 7.30 -1.15
N TRP A 50 -2.55 7.19 -1.09
CA TRP A 50 -3.44 8.31 -0.86
C TRP A 50 -3.33 8.92 0.55
N ALA A 51 -2.97 8.14 1.58
CA ALA A 51 -2.78 8.68 2.93
C ALA A 51 -1.52 9.54 3.02
N GLN A 52 -0.48 9.19 2.26
CA GLN A 52 0.72 10.01 2.08
C GLN A 52 0.40 11.25 1.22
N ALA A 53 -0.28 11.06 0.09
CA ALA A 53 -0.72 12.14 -0.79
C ALA A 53 -1.63 13.16 -0.08
N ARG A 54 -2.52 12.69 0.80
CA ARG A 54 -3.35 13.55 1.65
C ARG A 54 -2.50 14.42 2.59
N GLN A 55 -1.44 13.86 3.15
CA GLN A 55 -0.59 14.58 4.10
C GLN A 55 0.15 15.74 3.43
N GLU A 56 0.55 15.56 2.17
CA GLU A 56 1.12 16.63 1.34
C GLU A 56 0.07 17.66 0.92
N ALA A 57 -1.16 17.21 0.63
CA ALA A 57 -2.27 18.08 0.21
C ALA A 57 -2.98 18.79 1.37
N ALA A 58 -2.90 18.28 2.60
CA ALA A 58 -3.52 18.92 3.79
C ALA A 58 -2.88 20.28 4.15
N SER A 59 -1.75 20.62 3.54
CA SER A 59 -1.14 21.96 3.62
C SER A 59 -1.80 22.97 2.67
N ALA A 60 -2.66 22.51 1.73
CA ALA A 60 -3.34 23.37 0.78
C ALA A 60 -4.69 23.85 1.31
N ALA A 61 -4.99 25.13 1.15
CA ALA A 61 -6.25 25.76 1.59
C ALA A 61 -7.47 25.34 0.74
N HIS A 62 -7.32 24.36 -0.15
CA HIS A 62 -8.38 23.94 -1.07
C HIS A 62 -9.04 22.64 -0.60
N PRO A 63 -10.40 22.54 -0.68
CA PRO A 63 -11.13 21.34 -0.30
C PRO A 63 -10.88 20.16 -1.24
N THR A 64 -10.29 20.40 -2.42
CA THR A 64 -9.98 19.39 -3.44
C THR A 64 -8.48 19.32 -3.69
N TRP A 65 -7.97 18.12 -3.90
CA TRP A 65 -6.56 17.87 -4.15
C TRP A 65 -6.35 16.74 -5.15
N MET A 66 -5.22 16.73 -5.82
CA MET A 66 -4.74 15.63 -6.65
C MET A 66 -3.30 15.31 -6.29
N ALA A 67 -2.95 14.02 -6.36
CA ALA A 67 -1.61 13.56 -6.12
C ALA A 67 -1.23 12.41 -7.05
N ALA A 68 0.04 12.35 -7.45
CA ALA A 68 0.64 11.22 -8.13
C ALA A 68 1.53 10.45 -7.15
N ALA A 69 1.51 9.12 -7.23
CA ALA A 69 2.34 8.26 -6.41
C ALA A 69 3.07 7.23 -7.26
N GLY A 70 4.29 6.89 -6.85
CA GLY A 70 5.08 5.84 -7.47
C GLY A 70 5.83 5.03 -6.42
N ASN A 71 5.88 3.72 -6.61
CA ASN A 71 6.63 2.79 -5.77
C ASN A 71 7.39 1.79 -6.64
N TRP A 72 8.63 1.52 -6.27
CA TRP A 72 9.48 0.51 -6.89
C TRP A 72 10.00 -0.40 -5.79
N GLN A 73 9.76 -1.70 -5.94
CA GLN A 73 10.21 -2.71 -4.99
C GLN A 73 10.97 -3.82 -5.72
N VAL A 74 11.99 -4.33 -5.06
CA VAL A 74 12.65 -5.57 -5.43
C VAL A 74 12.54 -6.50 -4.22
N LEU A 75 11.86 -7.62 -4.41
CA LEU A 75 11.80 -8.69 -3.43
C LEU A 75 12.84 -9.73 -3.88
N GLU A 76 13.88 -9.89 -3.09
CA GLU A 76 14.91 -10.87 -3.38
C GLU A 76 14.36 -12.28 -3.28
N GLY A 77 14.73 -13.13 -4.24
CA GLY A 77 14.39 -14.54 -4.24
C GLY A 77 15.17 -15.33 -3.20
N GLY A 78 14.77 -16.59 -3.03
CA GLY A 78 15.46 -17.57 -2.18
C GLY A 78 15.22 -18.99 -2.67
N PRO A 79 15.64 -20.03 -1.97
CA PRO A 79 15.39 -21.40 -2.37
C PRO A 79 13.91 -21.66 -2.63
N GLY A 80 13.52 -21.89 -3.90
CA GLY A 80 12.13 -22.08 -4.33
C GLY A 80 11.25 -20.82 -4.38
N VAL A 81 11.84 -19.63 -4.29
CA VAL A 81 11.14 -18.34 -4.33
C VAL A 81 11.76 -17.47 -5.41
N ALA A 82 10.98 -17.09 -6.41
CA ALA A 82 11.43 -16.23 -7.50
C ALA A 82 11.70 -14.80 -7.02
N ARG A 83 12.71 -14.16 -7.61
CA ARG A 83 12.94 -12.72 -7.45
C ARG A 83 11.83 -11.95 -8.16
N VAL A 84 11.23 -10.97 -7.46
CA VAL A 84 10.13 -10.17 -7.99
C VAL A 84 10.54 -8.70 -8.03
N LYS A 85 10.45 -8.09 -9.21
CA LYS A 85 10.57 -6.65 -9.41
C LYS A 85 9.18 -6.08 -9.65
N GLN A 86 8.75 -5.21 -8.76
CA GLN A 86 7.43 -4.55 -8.83
C GLN A 86 7.58 -3.06 -9.00
N ARG A 87 6.78 -2.51 -9.90
CA ARG A 87 6.60 -1.07 -10.07
C ARG A 87 5.11 -0.75 -10.02
N THR A 88 4.74 0.20 -9.17
CA THR A 88 3.38 0.72 -9.08
C THR A 88 3.42 2.21 -9.33
N THR A 89 2.53 2.71 -10.18
CA THR A 89 2.31 4.14 -10.40
C THR A 89 0.82 4.42 -10.33
N GLY A 90 0.44 5.61 -9.88
CA GLY A 90 -0.97 5.95 -9.77
C GLY A 90 -1.22 7.43 -9.58
N VAL A 91 -2.49 7.78 -9.71
CA VAL A 91 -3.02 9.10 -9.43
C VAL A 91 -4.20 8.98 -8.49
N TYR A 92 -4.32 9.97 -7.61
CA TYR A 92 -5.39 10.07 -6.63
C TYR A 92 -5.99 11.46 -6.70
N ALA A 93 -7.30 11.54 -6.55
CA ALA A 93 -8.02 12.80 -6.41
C ALA A 93 -8.93 12.70 -5.19
N GLY A 94 -8.98 13.73 -4.38
CA GLY A 94 -9.79 13.74 -3.18
C GLY A 94 -10.41 15.10 -2.91
N SER A 95 -11.42 15.07 -2.06
CA SER A 95 -12.05 16.27 -1.52
C SER A 95 -12.27 16.09 -0.03
N GLU A 96 -12.09 17.17 0.72
CA GLU A 96 -12.29 17.20 2.16
C GLU A 96 -13.12 18.43 2.55
N HIS A 97 -14.12 18.22 3.39
CA HIS A 97 -15.02 19.26 3.85
C HIS A 97 -14.98 19.38 5.37
N ALA A 98 -14.83 20.60 5.87
CA ALA A 98 -14.90 20.89 7.29
C ALA A 98 -16.37 20.97 7.74
N LEU A 99 -16.70 20.18 8.75
CA LEU A 99 -18.06 20.15 9.36
C LEU A 99 -18.14 20.96 10.67
N GLY A 100 -17.06 21.66 11.05
CA GLY A 100 -16.96 22.40 12.31
C GLY A 100 -16.38 21.57 13.46
N ALA A 101 -16.10 22.22 14.60
CA ALA A 101 -15.50 21.61 15.79
C ALA A 101 -14.24 20.74 15.52
N GLY A 102 -13.44 21.12 14.53
CA GLY A 102 -12.25 20.37 14.14
C GLY A 102 -12.51 19.05 13.39
N LEU A 103 -13.77 18.76 13.05
CA LEU A 103 -14.18 17.58 12.28
C LEU A 103 -14.13 17.87 10.78
N ARG A 104 -13.54 16.96 10.02
CA ARG A 104 -13.49 16.98 8.56
C ARG A 104 -13.89 15.62 8.01
N LEU A 105 -14.61 15.58 6.92
CA LEU A 105 -14.91 14.38 6.15
C LEU A 105 -14.33 14.50 4.76
N GLY A 106 -13.81 13.40 4.24
CA GLY A 106 -13.20 13.38 2.93
C GLY A 106 -13.46 12.09 2.17
N GLY A 107 -13.40 12.22 0.85
CA GLY A 107 -13.44 11.11 -0.08
C GLY A 107 -12.26 11.14 -1.03
N VAL A 108 -11.84 9.95 -1.50
CA VAL A 108 -10.71 9.79 -2.41
C VAL A 108 -11.07 8.80 -3.50
N LEU A 109 -10.75 9.14 -4.73
CA LEU A 109 -10.73 8.25 -5.88
C LEU A 109 -9.28 7.99 -6.27
N GLY A 110 -8.95 6.76 -6.64
CA GLY A 110 -7.59 6.36 -7.01
C GLY A 110 -7.58 5.45 -8.23
N LEU A 111 -6.62 5.69 -9.11
CA LEU A 111 -6.30 4.86 -10.26
C LEU A 111 -4.84 4.47 -10.16
N THR A 112 -4.55 3.17 -10.11
CA THR A 112 -3.17 2.70 -10.04
C THR A 112 -2.91 1.60 -11.05
N ARG A 113 -1.67 1.54 -11.54
CA ARG A 113 -1.17 0.48 -12.38
C ARG A 113 0.10 -0.10 -11.78
N SER A 114 0.07 -1.41 -11.57
CA SER A 114 1.22 -2.18 -11.10
C SER A 114 1.71 -3.13 -12.17
N THR A 115 3.02 -3.29 -12.24
CA THR A 115 3.68 -4.31 -13.07
C THR A 115 4.62 -5.08 -12.18
N ALA A 116 4.48 -6.41 -12.17
CA ALA A 116 5.39 -7.33 -11.52
C ALA A 116 6.11 -8.18 -12.57
N ARG A 117 7.42 -8.40 -12.39
CA ARG A 117 8.25 -9.29 -13.18
C ARG A 117 8.88 -10.32 -12.27
N PHE A 118 8.77 -11.57 -12.68
CA PHE A 118 9.34 -12.72 -11.99
C PHE A 118 10.51 -13.21 -12.85
N ASP A 119 11.74 -12.83 -12.46
CA ASP A 119 12.93 -13.05 -13.30
C ASP A 119 13.16 -14.56 -13.57
N ASP A 120 12.98 -15.41 -12.54
CA ASP A 120 13.25 -16.85 -12.64
C ASP A 120 12.12 -17.66 -13.31
N LEU A 121 10.95 -17.09 -13.48
CA LEU A 121 9.77 -17.77 -14.03
C LEU A 121 9.41 -17.28 -15.43
N TYR A 122 10.18 -16.35 -15.99
CA TYR A 122 9.86 -15.70 -17.27
C TYR A 122 8.39 -15.21 -17.32
N ALA A 123 7.90 -14.73 -16.17
CA ALA A 123 6.51 -14.33 -15.99
C ALA A 123 6.39 -12.82 -15.73
N LYS A 124 5.30 -12.27 -16.21
CA LYS A 124 4.91 -10.87 -15.96
C LYS A 124 3.45 -10.82 -15.53
N GLY A 125 3.16 -9.91 -14.59
CA GLY A 125 1.79 -9.58 -14.21
C GLY A 125 1.56 -8.08 -14.32
N HIS A 126 0.37 -7.72 -14.78
CA HIS A 126 -0.14 -6.35 -14.77
C HIS A 126 -1.39 -6.30 -13.90
N VAL A 127 -1.53 -5.26 -13.10
CA VAL A 127 -2.71 -5.03 -12.28
C VAL A 127 -3.13 -3.59 -12.44
N ASN A 128 -4.34 -3.38 -12.94
CA ASN A 128 -5.01 -2.09 -12.91
C ASN A 128 -5.94 -2.07 -11.71
N SER A 129 -5.92 -1.00 -10.93
CA SER A 129 -6.71 -0.92 -9.72
C SER A 129 -7.47 0.40 -9.65
N TYR A 130 -8.72 0.32 -9.22
CA TYR A 130 -9.65 1.42 -9.04
C TYR A 130 -10.04 1.48 -7.57
N SER A 131 -9.80 2.59 -6.91
CA SER A 131 -10.01 2.73 -5.47
C SER A 131 -11.02 3.82 -5.16
N LEU A 132 -11.88 3.54 -4.20
CA LEU A 132 -12.75 4.51 -3.54
C LEU A 132 -12.47 4.45 -2.04
N ALA A 133 -12.24 5.59 -1.40
CA ALA A 133 -12.08 5.68 0.04
C ALA A 133 -12.92 6.82 0.63
N LEU A 134 -13.40 6.59 1.85
CA LEU A 134 -14.05 7.60 2.69
C LEU A 134 -13.33 7.64 4.03
N TYR A 135 -13.14 8.83 4.58
CA TYR A 135 -12.50 9.01 5.87
C TYR A 135 -13.05 10.22 6.64
N GLY A 136 -12.92 10.14 7.95
CA GLY A 136 -13.11 11.26 8.85
C GLY A 136 -11.81 11.61 9.56
N ALA A 137 -11.59 12.90 9.80
CA ALA A 137 -10.46 13.41 10.57
C ALA A 137 -10.96 14.40 11.60
N ARG A 138 -10.38 14.35 12.81
CA ARG A 138 -10.68 15.31 13.88
C ARG A 138 -9.39 15.78 14.53
N THR A 139 -9.33 17.09 14.74
CA THR A 139 -8.26 17.73 15.51
C THR A 139 -8.87 18.36 16.74
N VAL A 140 -8.29 18.09 17.91
CA VAL A 140 -8.73 18.62 19.21
C VAL A 140 -7.54 19.22 19.92
N ALA A 141 -7.62 20.50 20.28
CA ALA A 141 -6.60 21.16 21.06
C ALA A 141 -6.48 20.52 22.45
N ALA A 142 -5.27 20.21 22.90
CA ALA A 142 -5.00 19.58 24.19
C ALA A 142 -3.64 20.02 24.73
N GLY A 143 -3.65 20.84 25.78
CA GLY A 143 -2.44 21.34 26.42
C GLY A 143 -1.54 22.15 25.47
N ALA A 144 -0.27 21.78 25.39
CA ALA A 144 0.72 22.43 24.52
C ALA A 144 0.67 21.96 23.05
N GLY A 145 -0.36 21.23 22.64
CA GLY A 145 -0.45 20.65 21.30
C GLY A 145 -1.89 20.31 20.88
N ASP A 146 -2.00 19.44 19.90
CA ASP A 146 -3.27 19.01 19.34
C ASP A 146 -3.29 17.47 19.16
N PHE A 147 -4.39 16.82 19.56
CA PHE A 147 -4.66 15.46 19.15
C PHE A 147 -5.25 15.43 17.74
N ASN A 148 -4.70 14.60 16.89
CA ASN A 148 -5.17 14.34 15.55
C ASN A 148 -5.65 12.89 15.46
N ALA A 149 -6.90 12.68 15.10
CA ALA A 149 -7.46 11.36 14.84
C ALA A 149 -7.96 11.28 13.40
N VAL A 150 -7.69 10.15 12.74
CA VAL A 150 -8.19 9.85 11.40
C VAL A 150 -8.70 8.41 11.40
N ALA A 151 -9.87 8.18 10.80
CA ALA A 151 -10.37 6.84 10.56
C ALA A 151 -11.11 6.79 9.22
N GLY A 152 -11.10 5.65 8.57
CA GLY A 152 -11.78 5.49 7.30
C GLY A 152 -11.78 4.07 6.78
N ALA A 153 -12.40 3.92 5.60
CA ALA A 153 -12.44 2.68 4.86
C ALA A 153 -12.20 2.93 3.37
N ALA A 154 -11.65 1.95 2.70
CA ALA A 154 -11.41 1.96 1.27
C ALA A 154 -11.81 0.63 0.64
N TYR A 155 -12.30 0.70 -0.58
CA TYR A 155 -12.52 -0.46 -1.42
C TYR A 155 -11.79 -0.28 -2.74
N THR A 156 -11.07 -1.32 -3.15
CA THR A 156 -10.28 -1.31 -4.38
C THR A 156 -10.65 -2.54 -5.22
N TRP A 157 -10.97 -2.31 -6.48
CA TRP A 157 -11.13 -3.34 -7.51
C TRP A 157 -9.81 -3.53 -8.24
N HIS A 158 -9.48 -4.77 -8.57
CA HIS A 158 -8.25 -5.15 -9.27
C HIS A 158 -8.59 -5.96 -10.51
N ASP A 159 -8.10 -5.50 -11.66
CA ASP A 159 -8.05 -6.26 -12.91
C ASP A 159 -6.62 -6.71 -13.13
N MET A 160 -6.41 -8.01 -13.25
CA MET A 160 -5.09 -8.64 -13.26
C MET A 160 -4.90 -9.47 -14.51
N ASP A 161 -3.87 -9.14 -15.28
CA ASP A 161 -3.44 -9.87 -16.47
C ASP A 161 -2.09 -10.51 -16.18
N THR A 162 -1.92 -11.76 -16.54
CA THR A 162 -0.65 -12.48 -16.36
C THR A 162 -0.20 -13.14 -17.65
N ARG A 163 1.10 -13.17 -17.86
CA ARG A 163 1.74 -13.86 -18.99
C ARG A 163 2.97 -14.58 -18.50
N ARG A 164 3.08 -15.88 -18.85
CA ARG A 164 4.20 -16.74 -18.51
C ARG A 164 4.70 -17.47 -19.76
N HIS A 165 6.03 -17.51 -19.94
CA HIS A 165 6.67 -18.30 -20.99
C HIS A 165 7.18 -19.60 -20.38
N PHE A 166 6.81 -20.72 -21.03
CA PHE A 166 7.23 -22.05 -20.61
C PHE A 166 8.01 -22.72 -21.74
N HIS A 167 9.19 -23.23 -21.43
CA HIS A 167 10.05 -23.94 -22.37
C HIS A 167 10.32 -25.35 -21.83
N TRP A 168 10.07 -26.34 -22.64
CA TRP A 168 10.36 -27.73 -22.30
C TRP A 168 10.65 -28.54 -23.58
N ALA A 169 11.77 -29.31 -23.56
CA ALA A 169 12.14 -30.25 -24.65
C ALA A 169 12.01 -29.65 -26.05
N GLY A 170 12.46 -28.42 -26.28
CA GLY A 170 12.39 -27.74 -27.57
C GLY A 170 11.05 -27.11 -27.92
N THR A 171 10.03 -27.28 -27.08
CA THR A 171 8.71 -26.67 -27.25
C THR A 171 8.61 -25.40 -26.37
N SER A 172 8.07 -24.32 -26.95
CA SER A 172 7.80 -23.06 -26.27
C SER A 172 6.31 -22.78 -26.25
N GLN A 173 5.79 -22.41 -25.10
CA GLN A 173 4.39 -22.01 -24.91
C GLN A 173 4.31 -20.67 -24.22
N THR A 174 3.34 -19.86 -24.63
CA THR A 174 2.98 -18.62 -23.93
C THR A 174 1.62 -18.83 -23.28
N LEU A 175 1.60 -18.76 -21.96
CA LEU A 175 0.42 -18.98 -21.13
C LEU A 175 -0.06 -17.65 -20.60
N THR A 176 -1.36 -17.40 -20.68
CA THR A 176 -2.00 -16.16 -20.25
C THR A 176 -3.19 -16.46 -19.36
N ALA A 177 -3.43 -15.61 -18.37
CA ALA A 177 -4.65 -15.65 -17.58
C ALA A 177 -5.08 -14.24 -17.20
N ASP A 178 -6.39 -14.05 -17.19
CA ASP A 178 -7.06 -12.85 -16.71
C ASP A 178 -7.83 -13.20 -15.45
N THR A 179 -7.75 -12.36 -14.43
CA THR A 179 -8.50 -12.56 -13.20
C THR A 179 -8.83 -11.24 -12.54
N HIS A 180 -9.77 -11.27 -11.62
CA HIS A 180 -10.20 -10.09 -10.89
C HIS A 180 -10.04 -10.32 -9.39
N GLY A 181 -9.82 -9.23 -8.67
CA GLY A 181 -9.75 -9.24 -7.22
C GLY A 181 -10.37 -8.01 -6.62
N SER A 182 -10.44 -7.99 -5.31
CA SER A 182 -10.84 -6.81 -4.56
C SER A 182 -10.11 -6.75 -3.23
N THR A 183 -9.93 -5.53 -2.73
CA THR A 183 -9.39 -5.27 -1.40
C THR A 183 -10.36 -4.36 -0.66
N PHE A 184 -10.84 -4.81 0.49
CA PHE A 184 -11.45 -3.93 1.48
C PHE A 184 -10.42 -3.60 2.55
N GLN A 185 -10.34 -2.32 2.94
CA GLN A 185 -9.44 -1.86 3.98
C GLN A 185 -10.20 -0.94 4.95
N ALA A 186 -10.02 -1.17 6.26
CA ALA A 186 -10.36 -0.20 7.30
C ALA A 186 -9.07 0.25 7.99
N PHE A 187 -9.00 1.52 8.37
CA PHE A 187 -7.80 2.08 8.99
C PHE A 187 -8.16 3.15 10.01
N GLY A 188 -7.25 3.36 10.95
CA GLY A 188 -7.29 4.44 11.92
C GLY A 188 -5.90 4.87 12.31
N GLU A 189 -5.74 6.15 12.62
CA GLU A 189 -4.51 6.74 13.11
C GLU A 189 -4.84 7.74 14.20
N LEU A 190 -4.03 7.77 15.25
CA LEU A 190 -4.06 8.74 16.34
C LEU A 190 -2.66 9.31 16.51
N GLY A 191 -2.53 10.65 16.48
CA GLY A 191 -1.30 11.37 16.69
C GLY A 191 -1.47 12.49 17.71
N TYR A 192 -0.39 12.88 18.38
CA TYR A 192 -0.34 14.07 19.22
C TYR A 192 0.72 15.02 18.68
N ARG A 193 0.29 16.15 18.14
CA ARG A 193 1.16 17.19 17.60
C ARG A 193 1.58 18.13 18.71
N TRP A 194 2.78 17.94 19.22
CA TRP A 194 3.38 18.79 20.21
C TRP A 194 4.17 19.92 19.57
N ARG A 195 3.89 21.17 20.00
CA ARG A 195 4.64 22.36 19.59
C ARG A 195 5.83 22.54 20.53
N ALA A 196 6.97 21.91 20.19
CA ALA A 196 8.18 21.99 21.00
C ALA A 196 8.78 23.42 21.03
N SER A 197 8.59 24.19 19.95
CA SER A 197 8.91 25.62 19.87
C SER A 197 8.05 26.30 18.78
N ALA A 198 8.20 27.62 18.62
CA ALA A 198 7.53 28.38 17.55
C ALA A 198 7.91 27.88 16.14
N ARG A 199 9.00 27.11 15.98
CA ARG A 199 9.53 26.64 14.71
C ARG A 199 9.61 25.12 14.59
N VAL A 200 9.39 24.38 15.68
CA VAL A 200 9.54 22.92 15.70
C VAL A 200 8.29 22.28 16.23
N GLN A 201 7.71 21.38 15.43
CA GLN A 201 6.59 20.53 15.82
C GLN A 201 7.02 19.06 15.72
N ILE A 202 6.60 18.26 16.68
CA ILE A 202 6.87 16.83 16.75
C ILE A 202 5.53 16.13 16.97
N GLU A 203 5.24 15.11 16.16
CA GLU A 203 3.99 14.35 16.24
C GLU A 203 4.28 12.84 16.31
N PRO A 204 4.36 12.26 17.53
CA PRO A 204 4.26 10.82 17.69
C PRO A 204 2.86 10.36 17.25
N PHE A 205 2.79 9.23 16.55
CA PHE A 205 1.54 8.65 16.09
C PHE A 205 1.53 7.12 16.16
N ALA A 206 0.32 6.58 16.25
CA ALA A 206 0.04 5.17 16.12
C ALA A 206 -1.07 4.97 15.09
N ALA A 207 -0.91 3.99 14.21
CA ALA A 207 -1.89 3.65 13.19
C ALA A 207 -2.15 2.15 13.17
N LEU A 208 -3.39 1.79 12.84
CA LEU A 208 -3.86 0.43 12.62
C LEU A 208 -4.57 0.37 11.27
N ALA A 209 -4.24 -0.65 10.47
CA ALA A 209 -4.94 -0.96 9.24
C ALA A 209 -5.29 -2.44 9.18
N TRP A 210 -6.53 -2.74 8.84
CA TRP A 210 -7.02 -4.08 8.58
C TRP A 210 -7.43 -4.20 7.11
N ARG A 211 -7.06 -5.30 6.46
CA ARG A 211 -7.31 -5.55 5.04
C ARG A 211 -7.85 -6.95 4.81
N ASP A 212 -8.79 -7.05 3.88
CA ASP A 212 -9.34 -8.31 3.34
C ASP A 212 -9.16 -8.28 1.83
N VAL A 213 -8.22 -9.07 1.34
CA VAL A 213 -7.89 -9.20 -0.08
C VAL A 213 -8.54 -10.47 -0.61
N ARG A 214 -9.29 -10.37 -1.69
CA ARG A 214 -9.95 -11.49 -2.36
C ARG A 214 -9.52 -11.54 -3.81
N THR A 215 -9.15 -12.72 -4.29
CA THR A 215 -8.83 -12.97 -5.68
C THR A 215 -9.73 -14.10 -6.18
N ARG A 216 -10.28 -13.95 -7.38
CA ARG A 216 -11.10 -14.99 -8.02
C ARG A 216 -10.22 -16.12 -8.55
N ALA A 217 -10.84 -17.27 -8.79
CA ALA A 217 -10.21 -18.36 -9.50
C ALA A 217 -9.79 -17.93 -10.91
N PHE A 218 -8.72 -18.53 -11.42
CA PHE A 218 -8.28 -18.35 -12.79
C PHE A 218 -7.83 -19.66 -13.40
N VAL A 219 -7.84 -19.72 -14.73
CA VAL A 219 -7.28 -20.79 -15.54
C VAL A 219 -6.41 -20.16 -16.61
N GLU A 220 -5.15 -20.59 -16.73
CA GLU A 220 -4.30 -20.18 -17.85
C GLU A 220 -4.79 -20.81 -19.15
N SER A 221 -4.59 -20.10 -20.23
CA SER A 221 -4.78 -20.57 -21.61
C SER A 221 -3.47 -20.49 -22.38
N GLY A 222 -3.35 -21.22 -23.51
CA GLY A 222 -2.19 -21.11 -24.40
C GLY A 222 -1.31 -22.35 -24.47
N GLY A 223 -1.68 -23.46 -23.83
CA GLY A 223 -0.96 -24.72 -23.99
C GLY A 223 -1.22 -25.75 -22.89
N TRP A 224 -0.58 -26.91 -23.03
CA TRP A 224 -0.74 -28.05 -22.12
C TRP A 224 -0.11 -27.81 -20.74
N ALA A 225 0.84 -26.85 -20.63
CA ALA A 225 1.46 -26.46 -19.37
C ALA A 225 0.62 -25.41 -18.60
N ALA A 226 -0.62 -25.16 -19.01
CA ALA A 226 -1.54 -24.24 -18.35
C ALA A 226 -1.87 -24.72 -16.93
N ILE A 227 -1.88 -23.79 -15.99
CA ILE A 227 -2.25 -24.03 -14.58
C ILE A 227 -3.56 -23.34 -14.25
N SER A 228 -4.20 -23.82 -13.17
CA SER A 228 -5.37 -23.19 -12.59
C SER A 228 -5.17 -22.95 -11.11
N ALA A 229 -5.82 -21.92 -10.58
CA ALA A 229 -5.87 -21.67 -9.16
C ALA A 229 -7.30 -21.36 -8.72
N GLY A 230 -7.68 -21.91 -7.57
CA GLY A 230 -8.95 -21.57 -6.92
C GLY A 230 -8.98 -20.15 -6.38
N PRO A 231 -10.15 -19.69 -5.91
CA PRO A 231 -10.27 -18.39 -5.28
C PRO A 231 -9.42 -18.34 -4.00
N SER A 232 -8.88 -17.17 -3.69
CA SER A 232 -8.09 -16.97 -2.47
C SER A 232 -8.59 -15.78 -1.67
N ARG A 233 -8.37 -15.85 -0.36
CA ARG A 233 -8.64 -14.76 0.57
C ARG A 233 -7.46 -14.60 1.53
N LEU A 234 -6.99 -13.36 1.67
CA LEU A 234 -5.93 -13.01 2.61
C LEU A 234 -6.40 -11.87 3.50
N THR A 235 -6.36 -12.08 4.80
CA THR A 235 -6.64 -11.04 5.80
C THR A 235 -5.34 -10.64 6.47
N GLN A 236 -5.11 -9.33 6.59
CA GLN A 236 -3.90 -8.77 7.18
C GLN A 236 -4.23 -7.61 8.10
N THR A 237 -3.56 -7.57 9.26
CA THR A 237 -3.58 -6.43 10.18
C THR A 237 -2.17 -5.85 10.28
N THR A 238 -2.04 -4.55 10.12
CA THR A 238 -0.76 -3.83 10.21
C THR A 238 -0.88 -2.75 11.28
N THR A 239 0.08 -2.72 12.20
CA THR A 239 0.23 -1.64 13.20
C THR A 239 1.47 -0.84 12.84
N THR A 240 1.36 0.48 12.83
CA THR A 240 2.48 1.40 12.58
C THR A 240 2.62 2.34 13.77
N LEU A 241 3.84 2.47 14.26
CA LEU A 241 4.23 3.47 15.25
C LEU A 241 5.28 4.37 14.62
N GLY A 242 5.18 5.67 14.80
CA GLY A 242 6.13 6.59 14.19
C GLY A 242 6.15 7.96 14.84
N VAL A 243 7.08 8.78 14.38
CA VAL A 243 7.20 10.19 14.77
C VAL A 243 7.37 11.01 13.49
N ARG A 244 6.59 12.07 13.36
CA ARG A 244 6.72 13.09 12.32
C ARG A 244 7.35 14.33 12.94
N GLY A 245 8.22 15.03 12.20
CA GLY A 245 8.83 16.29 12.61
C GLY A 245 8.67 17.33 11.51
N GLU A 246 8.33 18.55 11.91
CA GLU A 246 8.29 19.72 11.03
C GLU A 246 9.14 20.83 11.64
N ALA A 247 10.05 21.43 10.83
CA ALA A 247 10.88 22.53 11.24
C ALA A 247 10.84 23.66 10.20
N GLY A 248 10.44 24.86 10.63
CA GLY A 248 10.43 26.06 9.79
C GLY A 248 11.78 26.80 9.88
N TYR A 249 12.41 27.06 8.71
CA TYR A 249 13.59 27.91 8.60
C TYR A 249 13.22 29.23 7.92
N MET A 250 13.61 30.36 8.53
CA MET A 250 13.63 31.63 7.79
C MET A 250 14.98 31.71 7.08
N LEU A 251 14.97 31.68 5.75
CA LEU A 251 16.10 32.15 4.97
C LEU A 251 16.04 33.68 5.08
N GLY A 252 16.98 34.28 5.81
CA GLY A 252 17.12 35.74 5.84
C GLY A 252 17.33 36.31 4.45
N PRO A 253 16.98 37.59 4.24
CA PRO A 253 17.32 38.25 2.97
C PRO A 253 18.84 38.25 2.80
N ALA A 254 19.32 37.80 1.63
CA ALA A 254 20.72 37.91 1.22
C ALA A 254 21.07 39.39 0.96
#